data_7cf6c049a58f73c7623d2a36cbf1991c
#
_entry.id   7cf6c049a58f73c7623d2a36cbf1991c
#
_cell.length_a   1.000
_cell.length_b   1.000
_cell.length_c   1.000
_cell.angle_alpha   90.00
_cell.angle_beta   90.00
_cell.angle_gamma   90.00
#
_symmetry.space_group_name_H-M   'P 1'
#
loop_
_entity.id
_entity.type
_entity.pdbx_description
1 polymer ?
#
loop_
_entity_poly.entity_id
_entity_poly.type
_entity_poly.pdbx_seq_one_letter_code
_entity_poly.pdbx_strand_id
1 'polypeptide(L)'
;MSTTVSPLAPTFVPELKPVPGVTFTTVAAGIRYKGRTDVLAMAFEPGTTVAGVTTRSLCPSAPVEWCRELLKKGKARALVVNSGNANAFTGMKGREATSLTADLAAKAFGCKPTEVFLASTGVIGEPLDATKFEAALMEAAGQLVDWPWLDAARAIMTTDTFPKLATATVLLGDVPVTINGIAKGAGMIAPDMATMLSFVFTDAPIAADVLQKLLSKGVKTTFNAVTIDGDTSTSDTLLLFATGAAKARGAKTVKDIDDPALKAFKRALTELLADLAEQVARDGEGARKLVRITVTGAVSNKSARRIAMSIANSPLVKTAVAGEDANWGRVVMAVGKAGEPADRDLLSISFGDIRVANEGARDPDYDEAAVSEYMKNAVIDLTVDLGLGRGTDRVLTCDLTKEYVAINGDYRS
;
A
#
# COMPACT_ATOMS: atom_id res chain seq x y z
N MET A 1 -14.99 -13.26 12.04
CA MET A 1 -13.65 -12.67 11.80
C MET A 1 -13.09 -12.29 13.15
N SER A 2 -11.83 -12.58 13.44
CA SER A 2 -11.18 -12.16 14.68
C SER A 2 -11.19 -10.63 14.75
N THR A 3 -11.73 -10.07 15.82
CA THR A 3 -11.79 -8.63 16.06
C THR A 3 -10.53 -8.12 16.79
N THR A 4 -9.52 -8.97 16.92
CA THR A 4 -8.30 -8.63 17.64
C THR A 4 -7.40 -7.78 16.78
N VAL A 5 -7.10 -6.57 17.24
CA VAL A 5 -6.16 -5.67 16.58
C VAL A 5 -4.77 -6.30 16.55
N SER A 6 -4.04 -6.13 15.44
CA SER A 6 -2.66 -6.60 15.30
C SER A 6 -1.80 -6.09 16.47
N PRO A 7 -0.99 -6.95 17.11
CA PRO A 7 -0.06 -6.51 18.16
C PRO A 7 1.02 -5.55 17.63
N LEU A 8 1.15 -5.43 16.33
CA LEU A 8 2.08 -4.51 15.64
C LEU A 8 1.43 -3.19 15.26
N ALA A 9 0.13 -2.98 15.58
CA ALA A 9 -0.57 -1.73 15.30
C ALA A 9 0.18 -0.55 15.93
N PRO A 10 0.22 0.61 15.26
CA PRO A 10 0.78 1.82 15.85
C PRO A 10 0.06 2.19 17.15
N THR A 11 0.80 2.59 18.16
CA THR A 11 0.24 3.07 19.44
C THR A 11 -0.41 4.43 19.33
N PHE A 12 -0.13 5.16 18.25
CA PHE A 12 -0.67 6.49 17.97
C PHE A 12 -1.23 6.52 16.54
N VAL A 13 -2.45 7.01 16.41
CA VAL A 13 -3.09 7.29 15.11
C VAL A 13 -2.96 8.79 14.86
N PRO A 14 -2.28 9.22 13.77
CA PRO A 14 -2.10 10.64 13.51
C PRO A 14 -3.45 11.30 13.19
N GLU A 15 -3.65 12.52 13.73
CA GLU A 15 -4.75 13.38 13.33
C GLU A 15 -4.36 14.09 12.04
N LEU A 16 -5.07 13.78 10.95
CA LEU A 16 -4.83 14.38 9.65
C LEU A 16 -5.59 15.71 9.54
N LYS A 17 -4.87 16.78 9.22
CA LYS A 17 -5.48 18.08 8.93
C LYS A 17 -6.24 18.03 7.60
N PRO A 18 -7.25 18.88 7.39
CA PRO A 18 -7.88 19.07 6.09
C PRO A 18 -6.85 19.34 4.97
N VAL A 19 -7.11 18.79 3.79
CA VAL A 19 -6.39 19.13 2.56
C VAL A 19 -7.28 20.05 1.76
N PRO A 20 -6.93 21.34 1.60
CA PRO A 20 -7.74 22.28 0.85
C PRO A 20 -8.10 21.77 -0.55
N GLY A 21 -9.39 21.83 -0.89
CA GLY A 21 -9.91 21.33 -2.17
C GLY A 21 -10.23 19.82 -2.20
N VAL A 22 -10.19 19.16 -1.05
CA VAL A 22 -10.66 17.78 -0.86
C VAL A 22 -11.78 17.77 0.16
N THR A 23 -12.92 17.20 -0.21
CA THR A 23 -14.02 16.91 0.72
C THR A 23 -14.46 15.46 0.52
N PHE A 24 -15.01 14.84 1.56
CA PHE A 24 -15.42 13.44 1.50
C PHE A 24 -16.56 13.15 2.47
N THR A 25 -17.17 11.99 2.27
CA THR A 25 -18.08 11.38 3.24
C THR A 25 -18.03 9.87 3.12
N THR A 26 -18.55 9.19 4.11
CA THR A 26 -18.64 7.73 4.15
C THR A 26 -20.06 7.31 4.41
N VAL A 27 -20.55 6.35 3.63
CA VAL A 27 -21.94 5.85 3.72
C VAL A 27 -22.00 4.33 3.81
N ALA A 28 -23.06 3.83 4.42
CA ALA A 28 -23.39 2.42 4.48
C ALA A 28 -24.36 2.07 3.33
N ALA A 29 -23.82 1.75 2.15
CA ALA A 29 -24.62 1.39 0.98
C ALA A 29 -25.12 -0.08 1.03
N GLY A 30 -24.61 -0.90 1.96
CA GLY A 30 -24.96 -2.31 2.07
C GLY A 30 -24.47 -3.13 0.87
N ILE A 31 -23.26 -2.86 0.40
CA ILE A 31 -22.65 -3.57 -0.73
C ILE A 31 -22.61 -5.08 -0.45
N ARG A 32 -22.11 -5.46 0.71
CA ARG A 32 -22.10 -6.85 1.19
C ARG A 32 -22.63 -6.97 2.62
N TYR A 33 -22.23 -6.07 3.51
CA TYR A 33 -22.50 -6.14 4.93
C TYR A 33 -23.58 -5.12 5.33
N LYS A 34 -24.47 -5.50 6.26
CA LYS A 34 -25.44 -4.57 6.84
C LYS A 34 -24.84 -3.87 8.06
N GLY A 35 -25.16 -2.58 8.23
CA GLY A 35 -24.78 -1.81 9.43
C GLY A 35 -23.30 -1.42 9.52
N ARG A 36 -22.56 -1.50 8.40
CA ARG A 36 -21.15 -1.08 8.28
C ARG A 36 -21.04 -0.05 7.16
N THR A 37 -20.24 0.99 7.39
CA THR A 37 -19.80 1.91 6.34
C THR A 37 -18.93 1.15 5.35
N ASP A 38 -19.31 1.15 4.09
CA ASP A 38 -18.69 0.36 3.01
C ASP A 38 -18.46 1.15 1.71
N VAL A 39 -18.79 2.44 1.72
CA VAL A 39 -18.51 3.38 0.62
C VAL A 39 -17.83 4.63 1.16
N LEU A 40 -16.69 4.98 0.55
CA LEU A 40 -16.05 6.29 0.66
C LEU A 40 -16.31 7.05 -0.64
N ALA A 41 -16.87 8.26 -0.53
CA ALA A 41 -17.08 9.17 -1.65
C ALA A 41 -16.33 10.47 -1.40
N MET A 42 -15.50 10.88 -2.36
CA MET A 42 -14.68 12.09 -2.27
C MET A 42 -14.93 12.99 -3.46
N ALA A 43 -14.96 14.29 -3.21
CA ALA A 43 -15.06 15.31 -4.23
C ALA A 43 -13.83 16.24 -4.20
N PHE A 44 -13.40 16.64 -5.38
CA PHE A 44 -12.21 17.48 -5.57
C PHE A 44 -12.57 18.78 -6.28
N GLU A 45 -11.86 19.85 -5.95
CA GLU A 45 -11.97 21.10 -6.68
C GLU A 45 -11.61 20.97 -8.17
N PRO A 46 -12.24 21.80 -9.04
CA PRO A 46 -11.90 21.86 -10.46
C PRO A 46 -10.42 22.15 -10.66
N GLY A 47 -9.79 21.41 -11.58
CA GLY A 47 -8.36 21.54 -11.86
C GLY A 47 -7.45 20.59 -11.06
N THR A 48 -8.01 19.75 -10.21
CA THR A 48 -7.26 18.70 -9.52
C THR A 48 -6.58 17.78 -10.52
N THR A 49 -5.26 17.61 -10.37
CA THR A 49 -4.45 16.65 -11.14
C THR A 49 -4.38 15.31 -10.40
N VAL A 50 -4.21 14.23 -11.15
CA VAL A 50 -4.11 12.88 -10.60
C VAL A 50 -3.01 12.09 -11.28
N ALA A 51 -2.29 11.31 -10.49
CA ALA A 51 -1.39 10.26 -10.93
C ALA A 51 -1.81 8.94 -10.28
N GLY A 52 -1.44 7.84 -10.90
CA GLY A 52 -1.80 6.53 -10.35
C GLY A 52 -0.90 5.42 -10.83
N VAL A 53 -0.87 4.39 -10.02
CA VAL A 53 -0.26 3.10 -10.31
C VAL A 53 -1.24 2.01 -9.90
N THR A 54 -1.36 0.98 -10.72
CA THR A 54 -2.34 -0.09 -10.54
C THR A 54 -1.68 -1.46 -10.67
N THR A 55 -2.34 -2.49 -10.17
CA THR A 55 -1.87 -3.89 -10.29
C THR A 55 -1.37 -4.22 -11.70
N ARG A 56 -0.41 -5.13 -11.80
CA ARG A 56 0.02 -5.73 -13.07
C ARG A 56 -0.60 -7.09 -13.33
N SER A 57 -1.54 -7.51 -12.48
CA SER A 57 -2.30 -8.73 -12.74
C SER A 57 -2.85 -8.73 -14.16
N LEU A 58 -2.78 -9.87 -14.82
CA LEU A 58 -3.40 -10.09 -16.13
C LEU A 58 -4.93 -10.27 -16.03
N CYS A 59 -5.45 -10.35 -14.79
CA CYS A 59 -6.87 -10.41 -14.49
C CYS A 59 -7.31 -9.20 -13.65
N PRO A 60 -7.14 -7.95 -14.11
CA PRO A 60 -7.50 -6.77 -13.34
C PRO A 60 -9.00 -6.66 -13.14
N SER A 61 -9.40 -6.02 -12.04
CA SER A 61 -10.81 -5.68 -11.81
C SER A 61 -11.28 -4.59 -12.78
N ALA A 62 -12.60 -4.50 -12.99
CA ALA A 62 -13.18 -3.49 -13.88
C ALA A 62 -12.87 -2.03 -13.45
N PRO A 63 -12.88 -1.66 -12.14
CA PRO A 63 -12.42 -0.34 -11.70
C PRO A 63 -10.96 -0.05 -12.03
N VAL A 64 -10.07 -1.04 -12.00
CA VAL A 64 -8.67 -0.87 -12.40
C VAL A 64 -8.55 -0.53 -13.89
N GLU A 65 -9.25 -1.27 -14.76
CA GLU A 65 -9.29 -0.98 -16.21
C GLU A 65 -9.82 0.44 -16.44
N TRP A 66 -10.88 0.84 -15.75
CA TRP A 66 -11.47 2.18 -15.81
C TRP A 66 -10.44 3.25 -15.42
N CYS A 67 -9.78 3.11 -14.27
CA CYS A 67 -8.79 4.07 -13.81
C CYS A 67 -7.60 4.20 -14.77
N ARG A 68 -7.12 3.10 -15.36
CA ARG A 68 -6.02 3.12 -16.34
C ARG A 68 -6.33 4.03 -17.54
N GLU A 69 -7.58 4.02 -18.03
CA GLU A 69 -7.99 4.90 -19.12
C GLU A 69 -8.05 6.38 -18.69
N LEU A 70 -8.57 6.64 -17.48
CA LEU A 70 -8.69 8.01 -16.96
C LEU A 70 -7.34 8.64 -16.61
N LEU A 71 -6.40 7.85 -16.13
CA LEU A 71 -5.04 8.32 -15.79
C LEU A 71 -4.32 8.95 -16.99
N LYS A 72 -4.66 8.55 -18.21
CA LYS A 72 -4.13 9.17 -19.45
C LYS A 72 -4.49 10.66 -19.55
N LYS A 73 -5.58 11.10 -18.90
CA LYS A 73 -6.03 12.50 -18.91
C LYS A 73 -5.45 13.31 -17.74
N GLY A 74 -5.04 12.65 -16.66
CA GLY A 74 -4.42 13.25 -15.47
C GLY A 74 -5.28 14.27 -14.73
N LYS A 75 -6.62 14.16 -14.80
CA LYS A 75 -7.59 15.07 -14.14
C LYS A 75 -8.63 14.28 -13.36
N ALA A 76 -9.00 14.76 -12.19
CA ALA A 76 -9.99 14.15 -11.33
C ALA A 76 -10.94 15.19 -10.71
N ARG A 77 -12.19 14.77 -10.47
CA ARG A 77 -13.22 15.54 -9.76
C ARG A 77 -13.86 14.74 -8.63
N ALA A 78 -13.80 13.40 -8.72
CA ALA A 78 -14.33 12.54 -7.67
C ALA A 78 -13.55 11.22 -7.57
N LEU A 79 -13.63 10.60 -6.40
CA LEU A 79 -13.19 9.24 -6.12
C LEU A 79 -14.31 8.53 -5.37
N VAL A 80 -14.71 7.34 -5.84
CA VAL A 80 -15.63 6.46 -5.11
C VAL A 80 -14.93 5.13 -4.85
N VAL A 81 -14.92 4.71 -3.61
CA VAL A 81 -14.31 3.45 -3.17
C VAL A 81 -15.36 2.62 -2.47
N ASN A 82 -15.52 1.37 -2.85
CA ASN A 82 -16.34 0.44 -2.09
C ASN A 82 -15.52 -0.71 -1.49
N SER A 83 -15.91 -1.12 -0.29
CA SER A 83 -15.42 -2.33 0.37
C SER A 83 -16.49 -3.42 0.40
N GLY A 84 -16.07 -4.69 0.39
CA GLY A 84 -16.94 -5.87 0.45
C GLY A 84 -17.13 -6.59 -0.89
N ASN A 85 -16.95 -5.94 -2.03
CA ASN A 85 -16.98 -6.53 -3.37
C ASN A 85 -15.87 -5.92 -4.22
N ALA A 86 -15.00 -6.75 -4.80
CA ALA A 86 -13.85 -6.31 -5.60
C ALA A 86 -14.21 -5.92 -7.04
N ASN A 87 -15.41 -6.25 -7.51
CA ASN A 87 -15.83 -6.13 -8.91
C ASN A 87 -14.78 -6.69 -9.89
N ALA A 88 -14.20 -7.83 -9.53
CA ALA A 88 -13.17 -8.55 -10.27
C ALA A 88 -13.72 -9.90 -10.73
N PHE A 89 -13.30 -10.36 -11.90
CA PHE A 89 -13.78 -11.59 -12.53
C PHE A 89 -15.31 -11.64 -12.71
N THR A 90 -15.89 -10.50 -13.15
CA THR A 90 -17.34 -10.30 -13.30
C THR A 90 -17.75 -10.04 -14.75
N GLY A 91 -16.81 -10.13 -15.68
CA GLY A 91 -17.04 -9.98 -17.13
C GLY A 91 -17.66 -8.62 -17.51
N MET A 92 -18.60 -8.65 -18.45
CA MET A 92 -19.28 -7.42 -18.91
C MET A 92 -20.12 -6.77 -17.80
N LYS A 93 -20.76 -7.56 -16.92
CA LYS A 93 -21.51 -7.02 -15.78
C LYS A 93 -20.66 -6.14 -14.86
N GLY A 94 -19.37 -6.49 -14.67
CA GLY A 94 -18.46 -5.67 -13.90
C GLY A 94 -18.13 -4.33 -14.55
N ARG A 95 -17.98 -4.30 -15.89
CA ARG A 95 -17.78 -3.06 -16.64
C ARG A 95 -19.03 -2.18 -16.62
N GLU A 96 -20.21 -2.77 -16.79
CA GLU A 96 -21.51 -2.07 -16.70
C GLU A 96 -21.68 -1.46 -15.30
N ALA A 97 -21.42 -2.23 -14.23
CA ALA A 97 -21.48 -1.73 -12.85
C ALA A 97 -20.48 -0.57 -12.61
N THR A 98 -19.27 -0.67 -13.18
CA THR A 98 -18.25 0.40 -13.09
C THR A 98 -18.73 1.67 -13.80
N SER A 99 -19.24 1.55 -15.03
CA SER A 99 -19.79 2.68 -15.80
C SER A 99 -20.97 3.33 -15.07
N LEU A 100 -21.92 2.53 -14.61
CA LEU A 100 -23.08 3.03 -13.85
C LEU A 100 -22.66 3.76 -12.57
N THR A 101 -21.70 3.21 -11.81
CA THR A 101 -21.18 3.88 -10.61
C THR A 101 -20.56 5.23 -10.96
N ALA A 102 -19.79 5.31 -12.06
CA ALA A 102 -19.19 6.57 -12.52
C ALA A 102 -20.24 7.59 -12.94
N ASP A 103 -21.30 7.17 -13.64
CA ASP A 103 -22.39 8.04 -14.06
C ASP A 103 -23.19 8.59 -12.84
N LEU A 104 -23.47 7.74 -11.89
CA LEU A 104 -24.16 8.12 -10.65
C LEU A 104 -23.32 9.10 -9.82
N ALA A 105 -22.01 8.85 -9.67
CA ALA A 105 -21.11 9.74 -8.97
C ALA A 105 -20.96 11.09 -9.72
N ALA A 106 -20.87 11.06 -11.05
CA ALA A 106 -20.79 12.27 -11.86
C ALA A 106 -22.04 13.16 -11.68
N LYS A 107 -23.23 12.54 -11.64
CA LYS A 107 -24.49 13.22 -11.35
C LYS A 107 -24.49 13.82 -9.94
N ALA A 108 -24.07 13.06 -8.94
CA ALA A 108 -24.08 13.47 -7.55
C ALA A 108 -23.10 14.64 -7.27
N PHE A 109 -21.90 14.60 -7.88
CA PHE A 109 -20.84 15.60 -7.63
C PHE A 109 -20.71 16.68 -8.72
N GLY A 110 -21.61 16.72 -9.70
CA GLY A 110 -21.64 17.75 -10.73
C GLY A 110 -20.38 17.75 -11.62
N CYS A 111 -19.92 16.59 -12.06
CA CYS A 111 -18.74 16.45 -12.89
C CYS A 111 -18.99 15.47 -14.06
N LYS A 112 -17.96 15.19 -14.87
CA LYS A 112 -18.08 14.21 -15.96
C LYS A 112 -17.74 12.81 -15.45
N PRO A 113 -18.38 11.74 -15.93
CA PRO A 113 -17.99 10.36 -15.59
C PRO A 113 -16.51 10.07 -15.83
N THR A 114 -15.92 10.70 -16.84
CA THR A 114 -14.50 10.58 -17.17
C THR A 114 -13.56 11.34 -16.22
N GLU A 115 -14.05 11.94 -15.16
CA GLU A 115 -13.31 12.60 -14.08
C GLU A 115 -13.55 11.89 -12.73
N VAL A 116 -14.32 10.77 -12.73
CA VAL A 116 -14.62 9.95 -11.56
C VAL A 116 -13.71 8.74 -11.52
N PHE A 117 -12.83 8.67 -10.53
CA PHE A 117 -11.99 7.51 -10.25
C PHE A 117 -12.73 6.54 -9.35
N LEU A 118 -12.51 5.24 -9.56
CA LEU A 118 -13.20 4.16 -8.85
C LEU A 118 -12.21 3.14 -8.32
N ALA A 119 -12.47 2.62 -7.12
CA ALA A 119 -11.74 1.48 -6.59
C ALA A 119 -12.69 0.55 -5.83
N SER A 120 -12.45 -0.74 -5.93
CA SER A 120 -13.27 -1.76 -5.28
C SER A 120 -12.37 -2.81 -4.61
N THR A 121 -12.78 -3.28 -3.44
CA THR A 121 -12.06 -4.30 -2.70
C THR A 121 -13.02 -5.25 -1.98
N GLY A 122 -12.65 -6.52 -1.83
CA GLY A 122 -13.46 -7.55 -1.18
C GLY A 122 -13.58 -8.81 -2.03
N VAL A 123 -14.77 -9.40 -2.06
CA VAL A 123 -15.02 -10.67 -2.74
C VAL A 123 -14.82 -10.56 -4.25
N ILE A 124 -14.15 -11.57 -4.83
CA ILE A 124 -13.92 -11.75 -6.26
C ILE A 124 -14.98 -12.72 -6.82
N GLY A 125 -15.41 -12.51 -8.07
CA GLY A 125 -16.31 -13.41 -8.80
C GLY A 125 -17.80 -13.14 -8.61
N GLU A 126 -18.19 -12.22 -7.72
CA GLU A 126 -19.58 -11.82 -7.51
C GLU A 126 -19.87 -10.49 -8.22
N PRO A 127 -20.90 -10.41 -9.08
CA PRO A 127 -21.30 -9.16 -9.71
C PRO A 127 -21.67 -8.10 -8.69
N LEU A 128 -21.14 -6.88 -8.88
CA LEU A 128 -21.47 -5.73 -8.06
C LEU A 128 -22.82 -5.15 -8.47
N ASP A 129 -23.76 -5.06 -7.54
CA ASP A 129 -25.03 -4.35 -7.75
C ASP A 129 -24.80 -2.83 -7.59
N ALA A 130 -24.50 -2.17 -8.72
CA ALA A 130 -24.21 -0.74 -8.74
C ALA A 130 -25.44 0.14 -8.50
N THR A 131 -26.68 -0.40 -8.53
CA THR A 131 -27.90 0.38 -8.23
C THR A 131 -27.92 0.86 -6.78
N LYS A 132 -27.25 0.14 -5.88
CA LYS A 132 -27.08 0.53 -4.48
C LYS A 132 -26.35 1.86 -4.28
N PHE A 133 -25.56 2.28 -5.27
CA PHE A 133 -24.84 3.55 -5.19
C PHE A 133 -25.75 4.77 -5.45
N GLU A 134 -26.93 4.63 -6.07
CA GLU A 134 -27.74 5.79 -6.43
C GLU A 134 -28.14 6.61 -5.21
N ALA A 135 -28.81 6.00 -4.26
CA ALA A 135 -29.20 6.68 -3.01
C ALA A 135 -28.00 7.08 -2.17
N ALA A 136 -27.01 6.17 -2.05
CA ALA A 136 -25.80 6.40 -1.23
C ALA A 136 -24.97 7.60 -1.72
N LEU A 137 -24.77 7.76 -3.03
CA LEU A 137 -24.00 8.87 -3.60
C LEU A 137 -24.75 10.21 -3.56
N MET A 138 -26.08 10.18 -3.70
CA MET A 138 -26.90 11.38 -3.54
C MET A 138 -26.90 11.86 -2.09
N GLU A 139 -27.00 10.95 -1.12
CA GLU A 139 -26.83 11.26 0.30
C GLU A 139 -25.42 11.80 0.57
N ALA A 140 -24.40 11.13 0.06
CA ALA A 140 -23.00 11.52 0.19
C ALA A 140 -22.74 12.95 -0.27
N ALA A 141 -23.29 13.34 -1.43
CA ALA A 141 -23.10 14.70 -1.97
C ALA A 141 -23.66 15.81 -1.08
N GLY A 142 -24.66 15.49 -0.26
CA GLY A 142 -25.26 16.43 0.72
C GLY A 142 -24.52 16.51 2.06
N GLN A 143 -23.53 15.61 2.31
CA GLN A 143 -22.87 15.46 3.62
C GLN A 143 -21.34 15.53 3.53
N LEU A 144 -20.80 16.17 2.48
CA LEU A 144 -19.35 16.28 2.29
C LEU A 144 -18.72 17.13 3.41
N VAL A 145 -17.66 16.59 4.01
CA VAL A 145 -16.83 17.21 5.04
C VAL A 145 -15.35 17.12 4.67
N ASP A 146 -14.49 17.82 5.36
CA ASP A 146 -13.04 17.78 5.15
C ASP A 146 -12.30 17.08 6.30
N TRP A 147 -13.04 16.60 7.31
CA TRP A 147 -12.57 15.90 8.50
C TRP A 147 -13.74 15.13 9.15
N PRO A 148 -13.53 13.98 9.88
CA PRO A 148 -12.24 13.32 10.20
C PRO A 148 -11.80 12.28 9.17
N TRP A 149 -10.51 12.29 8.81
CA TRP A 149 -9.90 11.34 7.87
C TRP A 149 -9.90 9.88 8.33
N LEU A 150 -10.03 9.67 9.63
CA LEU A 150 -10.12 8.33 10.23
C LEU A 150 -11.30 7.53 9.67
N ASP A 151 -12.44 8.20 9.42
CA ASP A 151 -13.62 7.54 8.88
C ASP A 151 -13.41 7.15 7.41
N ALA A 152 -12.70 7.98 6.63
CA ALA A 152 -12.31 7.64 5.26
C ALA A 152 -11.43 6.38 5.23
N ALA A 153 -10.44 6.28 6.13
CA ALA A 153 -9.58 5.11 6.23
C ALA A 153 -10.34 3.85 6.67
N ARG A 154 -11.30 3.98 7.58
CA ARG A 154 -12.13 2.85 8.05
C ARG A 154 -13.07 2.32 6.96
N ALA A 155 -13.64 3.19 6.13
CA ALA A 155 -14.60 2.81 5.09
C ALA A 155 -14.01 1.91 4.02
N ILE A 156 -12.69 1.98 3.78
CA ILE A 156 -12.00 1.17 2.77
C ILE A 156 -11.43 -0.16 3.30
N MET A 157 -11.46 -0.41 4.62
CA MET A 157 -10.95 -1.63 5.25
C MET A 157 -11.76 -2.87 4.85
N THR A 158 -11.09 -4.03 4.84
CA THR A 158 -11.74 -5.35 4.67
C THR A 158 -11.35 -6.31 5.80
N THR A 159 -10.22 -6.99 5.70
CA THR A 159 -9.64 -7.85 6.75
C THR A 159 -8.68 -7.09 7.66
N ASP A 160 -8.44 -5.82 7.36
CA ASP A 160 -7.60 -4.93 8.15
C ASP A 160 -8.05 -4.87 9.60
N THR A 161 -7.12 -4.89 10.55
CA THR A 161 -7.40 -4.83 11.98
C THR A 161 -7.31 -3.40 12.54
N PHE A 162 -6.67 -2.49 11.81
CA PHE A 162 -6.58 -1.06 12.15
C PHE A 162 -6.55 -0.19 10.90
N PRO A 163 -7.06 1.05 10.96
CA PRO A 163 -7.00 2.01 9.85
C PRO A 163 -5.59 2.53 9.67
N LYS A 164 -5.15 2.69 8.41
CA LYS A 164 -3.81 3.11 8.05
C LYS A 164 -3.84 4.54 7.52
N LEU A 165 -3.14 5.42 8.21
CA LEU A 165 -3.10 6.85 7.92
C LEU A 165 -1.68 7.40 8.07
N ALA A 166 -1.32 8.36 7.20
CA ALA A 166 -0.08 9.11 7.32
C ALA A 166 -0.28 10.55 6.86
N THR A 167 0.46 11.49 7.43
CA THR A 167 0.39 12.92 7.09
C THR A 167 1.75 13.56 7.12
N ALA A 168 1.95 14.56 6.27
CA ALA A 168 3.11 15.43 6.29
C ALA A 168 2.72 16.85 5.91
N THR A 169 3.41 17.82 6.50
CA THR A 169 3.35 19.23 6.06
C THR A 169 4.77 19.64 5.68
N VAL A 170 4.95 20.14 4.47
CA VAL A 170 6.26 20.51 3.92
C VAL A 170 6.17 21.79 3.11
N LEU A 171 7.32 22.44 2.89
CA LEU A 171 7.39 23.59 2.01
C LEU A 171 7.53 23.15 0.54
N LEU A 172 6.70 23.74 -0.33
CA LEU A 172 6.86 23.73 -1.77
C LEU A 172 7.34 25.14 -2.18
N GLY A 173 8.66 25.29 -2.42
CA GLY A 173 9.28 26.60 -2.34
C GLY A 173 9.14 27.17 -0.92
N ASP A 174 8.50 28.33 -0.77
CA ASP A 174 8.26 28.97 0.52
C ASP A 174 6.82 28.76 1.06
N VAL A 175 5.99 28.00 0.36
CA VAL A 175 4.57 27.80 0.71
C VAL A 175 4.37 26.45 1.38
N PRO A 176 3.80 26.39 2.59
CA PRO A 176 3.47 25.13 3.23
C PRO A 176 2.34 24.41 2.47
N VAL A 177 2.54 23.11 2.21
CA VAL A 177 1.56 22.20 1.60
C VAL A 177 1.36 20.99 2.48
N THR A 178 0.16 20.44 2.46
CA THR A 178 -0.20 19.25 3.22
C THR A 178 -0.20 18.03 2.29
N ILE A 179 0.26 16.90 2.80
CA ILE A 179 0.15 15.58 2.15
C ILE A 179 -0.52 14.65 3.14
N ASN A 180 -1.69 14.13 2.82
CA ASN A 180 -2.38 13.10 3.59
C ASN A 180 -2.46 11.81 2.79
N GLY A 181 -2.34 10.69 3.46
CA GLY A 181 -2.49 9.37 2.85
C GLY A 181 -3.34 8.44 3.71
N ILE A 182 -4.15 7.64 3.06
CA ILE A 182 -4.87 6.50 3.66
C ILE A 182 -4.56 5.23 2.87
N ALA A 183 -4.53 4.09 3.55
CA ALA A 183 -4.32 2.80 2.92
C ALA A 183 -5.14 1.69 3.58
N LYS A 184 -5.34 0.60 2.85
CA LYS A 184 -5.86 -0.67 3.36
C LYS A 184 -5.09 -1.83 2.75
N GLY A 185 -5.01 -2.92 3.49
CA GLY A 185 -4.41 -4.18 3.07
C GLY A 185 -3.89 -4.95 4.27
N ALA A 186 -4.15 -6.26 4.30
CA ALA A 186 -3.71 -7.18 5.34
C ALA A 186 -3.40 -8.59 4.78
N GLY A 187 -3.94 -8.95 3.63
CA GLY A 187 -3.67 -10.19 2.89
C GLY A 187 -3.76 -9.99 1.40
N MET A 188 -3.29 -10.97 0.62
CA MET A 188 -3.11 -10.91 -0.83
C MET A 188 -2.16 -9.75 -1.20
N ILE A 189 -0.99 -9.64 -0.54
CA ILE A 189 -0.01 -8.56 -0.69
C ILE A 189 1.29 -9.11 -1.28
N ALA A 190 1.59 -8.76 -2.54
CA ALA A 190 2.87 -9.03 -3.19
C ALA A 190 3.32 -7.87 -4.08
N PRO A 191 4.64 -7.67 -4.23
CA PRO A 191 5.15 -6.62 -5.10
C PRO A 191 4.82 -6.90 -6.57
N ASP A 192 4.48 -5.93 -7.26
CA ASP A 192 4.30 -5.63 -8.67
C ASP A 192 3.11 -4.65 -8.84
N MET A 193 3.12 -3.62 -8.01
CA MET A 193 2.03 -2.70 -7.72
C MET A 193 0.98 -3.36 -6.84
N ALA A 194 1.44 -3.80 -5.68
CA ALA A 194 0.91 -4.65 -4.62
C ALA A 194 -0.55 -4.44 -4.21
N THR A 195 -1.11 -5.47 -3.62
CA THR A 195 -2.50 -5.67 -3.19
C THR A 195 -2.94 -4.71 -2.10
N MET A 196 -3.25 -3.50 -2.50
CA MET A 196 -3.78 -2.52 -1.58
C MET A 196 -4.62 -1.48 -2.29
N LEU A 197 -5.46 -0.84 -1.56
CA LEU A 197 -5.94 0.48 -1.94
C LEU A 197 -5.18 1.51 -1.13
N SER A 198 -4.60 2.48 -1.79
CA SER A 198 -4.01 3.64 -1.13
C SER A 198 -4.32 4.91 -1.90
N PHE A 199 -4.70 5.93 -1.17
CA PHE A 199 -5.07 7.22 -1.74
C PHE A 199 -4.30 8.30 -1.00
N VAL A 200 -3.57 9.11 -1.78
CA VAL A 200 -2.77 10.22 -1.27
C VAL A 200 -3.29 11.53 -1.84
N PHE A 201 -3.35 12.53 -1.01
CA PHE A 201 -3.95 13.83 -1.34
C PHE A 201 -3.02 14.95 -0.93
N THR A 202 -2.92 15.99 -1.77
CA THR A 202 -2.16 17.18 -1.44
C THR A 202 -2.82 18.42 -2.05
N ASP A 203 -2.63 19.55 -1.42
CA ASP A 203 -3.02 20.86 -1.97
C ASP A 203 -1.93 21.50 -2.84
N ALA A 204 -0.80 20.82 -3.01
CA ALA A 204 0.31 21.29 -3.85
C ALA A 204 -0.11 21.41 -5.34
N PRO A 205 0.23 22.50 -6.03
CA PRO A 205 -0.01 22.66 -7.47
C PRO A 205 1.08 21.96 -8.28
N ILE A 206 0.88 20.68 -8.60
CA ILE A 206 1.84 19.87 -9.36
C ILE A 206 1.18 19.36 -10.66
N ALA A 207 1.86 19.48 -11.80
CA ALA A 207 1.38 18.96 -13.06
C ALA A 207 1.28 17.43 -13.04
N ALA A 208 0.30 16.86 -13.75
CA ALA A 208 -0.01 15.44 -13.68
C ALA A 208 1.16 14.53 -14.10
N ASP A 209 1.93 14.92 -15.10
CA ASP A 209 3.12 14.18 -15.55
C ASP A 209 4.25 14.18 -14.53
N VAL A 210 4.46 15.31 -13.83
CA VAL A 210 5.41 15.40 -12.72
C VAL A 210 4.93 14.55 -11.55
N LEU A 211 3.63 14.65 -11.20
CA LEU A 211 3.01 13.85 -10.15
C LEU A 211 3.17 12.34 -10.43
N GLN A 212 2.96 11.91 -11.69
CA GLN A 212 3.15 10.53 -12.11
C GLN A 212 4.60 10.06 -11.95
N LYS A 213 5.58 10.89 -12.32
CA LYS A 213 7.01 10.55 -12.15
C LYS A 213 7.37 10.42 -10.68
N LEU A 214 6.87 11.32 -9.81
CA LEU A 214 7.07 11.27 -8.36
C LEU A 214 6.53 9.97 -7.77
N LEU A 215 5.26 9.65 -8.08
CA LEU A 215 4.59 8.46 -7.60
C LEU A 215 5.29 7.18 -8.09
N SER A 216 5.57 7.09 -9.39
CA SER A 216 6.22 5.92 -10.00
C SER A 216 7.63 5.66 -9.45
N LYS A 217 8.33 6.71 -8.99
CA LYS A 217 9.62 6.56 -8.32
C LYS A 217 9.45 6.14 -6.85
N GLY A 218 8.52 6.79 -6.14
CA GLY A 218 8.28 6.53 -4.71
C GLY A 218 7.84 5.11 -4.42
N VAL A 219 6.92 4.54 -5.22
CA VAL A 219 6.39 3.19 -4.97
C VAL A 219 7.42 2.09 -5.07
N LYS A 220 8.51 2.29 -5.82
CA LYS A 220 9.54 1.24 -6.01
C LYS A 220 10.21 0.80 -4.72
N THR A 221 10.43 1.72 -3.80
CA THR A 221 11.12 1.48 -2.53
C THR A 221 10.19 1.46 -1.33
N THR A 222 8.88 1.56 -1.55
CA THR A 222 7.85 1.58 -0.53
C THR A 222 6.88 0.42 -0.74
N PHE A 223 5.73 0.63 -1.31
CA PHE A 223 4.73 -0.43 -1.51
C PHE A 223 5.24 -1.62 -2.33
N ASN A 224 6.04 -1.40 -3.38
CA ASN A 224 6.67 -2.51 -4.13
C ASN A 224 7.82 -3.21 -3.37
N ALA A 225 8.08 -2.79 -2.16
CA ALA A 225 9.05 -3.41 -1.25
C ALA A 225 8.35 -4.11 -0.06
N VAL A 226 7.05 -4.39 -0.17
CA VAL A 226 6.27 -5.07 0.88
C VAL A 226 5.63 -6.33 0.30
N THR A 227 5.69 -7.43 1.05
CA THR A 227 4.93 -8.65 0.76
C THR A 227 4.43 -9.27 2.05
N ILE A 228 3.23 -9.88 2.01
CA ILE A 228 2.67 -10.64 3.15
C ILE A 228 2.64 -12.13 2.80
N ASP A 229 2.06 -12.50 1.69
CA ASP A 229 1.81 -13.89 1.28
C ASP A 229 2.32 -14.23 -0.14
N GLY A 230 2.85 -13.25 -0.86
CA GLY A 230 3.37 -13.46 -2.20
C GLY A 230 2.32 -13.43 -3.31
N ASP A 231 1.04 -13.15 -2.98
CA ASP A 231 -0.07 -13.16 -3.92
C ASP A 231 -0.42 -11.76 -4.43
N THR A 232 -0.39 -11.57 -5.75
CA THR A 232 -0.75 -10.31 -6.40
C THR A 232 -2.25 -10.20 -6.61
N SER A 233 -2.86 -9.10 -6.19
CA SER A 233 -4.31 -8.88 -6.33
C SER A 233 -4.72 -8.41 -7.72
N THR A 234 -6.03 -8.54 -7.96
CA THR A 234 -6.75 -8.02 -9.13
C THR A 234 -7.08 -6.52 -9.03
N SER A 235 -7.00 -5.93 -7.82
CA SER A 235 -7.65 -4.64 -7.53
C SER A 235 -6.71 -3.53 -7.07
N ASP A 236 -5.40 -3.77 -7.00
CA ASP A 236 -4.44 -2.80 -6.49
C ASP A 236 -4.53 -1.47 -7.19
N THR A 237 -4.68 -0.43 -6.38
CA THR A 237 -4.82 0.92 -6.88
C THR A 237 -4.20 1.90 -5.88
N LEU A 238 -3.16 2.61 -6.30
CA LEU A 238 -2.62 3.76 -5.58
C LEU A 238 -2.82 5.00 -6.43
N LEU A 239 -3.59 5.97 -5.93
CA LEU A 239 -3.85 7.24 -6.60
C LEU A 239 -3.31 8.39 -5.76
N LEU A 240 -2.70 9.37 -6.42
CA LEU A 240 -2.20 10.61 -5.81
C LEU A 240 -2.91 11.78 -6.47
N PHE A 241 -3.68 12.51 -5.68
CA PHE A 241 -4.47 13.68 -6.12
C PHE A 241 -3.81 14.97 -5.62
N ALA A 242 -3.68 15.96 -6.51
CA ALA A 242 -3.13 17.27 -6.18
C ALA A 242 -4.12 18.36 -6.60
N THR A 243 -4.78 18.99 -5.63
CA THR A 243 -5.84 19.97 -5.87
C THR A 243 -5.30 21.30 -6.41
N GLY A 244 -4.06 21.63 -6.04
CA GLY A 244 -3.45 22.89 -6.40
C GLY A 244 -3.99 24.09 -5.60
N ALA A 245 -4.75 23.85 -4.55
CA ALA A 245 -5.36 24.92 -3.73
C ALA A 245 -4.32 25.83 -3.07
N ALA A 246 -3.08 25.36 -2.85
CA ALA A 246 -1.98 26.18 -2.35
C ALA A 246 -1.61 27.36 -3.25
N LYS A 247 -2.09 27.39 -4.51
CA LYS A 247 -1.95 28.59 -5.39
C LYS A 247 -2.53 29.85 -4.75
N ALA A 248 -3.64 29.71 -4.03
CA ALA A 248 -4.24 30.82 -3.31
C ALA A 248 -3.32 31.43 -2.22
N ARG A 249 -2.32 30.65 -1.78
CA ARG A 249 -1.29 31.09 -0.82
C ARG A 249 0.04 31.43 -1.50
N GLY A 250 0.07 31.54 -2.84
CA GLY A 250 1.23 31.97 -3.62
C GLY A 250 2.10 30.83 -4.15
N ALA A 251 1.73 29.55 -3.96
CA ALA A 251 2.49 28.44 -4.52
C ALA A 251 2.43 28.44 -6.05
N LYS A 252 3.57 28.30 -6.70
CA LYS A 252 3.67 28.19 -8.16
C LYS A 252 3.40 26.78 -8.62
N THR A 253 2.78 26.63 -9.80
CA THR A 253 2.59 25.31 -10.40
C THR A 253 3.93 24.72 -10.83
N VAL A 254 4.27 23.55 -10.28
CA VAL A 254 5.46 22.79 -10.66
C VAL A 254 5.17 21.97 -11.90
N LYS A 255 5.97 22.20 -12.95
CA LYS A 255 5.86 21.53 -14.27
C LYS A 255 7.10 20.74 -14.66
N ASP A 256 8.15 20.76 -13.81
CA ASP A 256 9.39 20.03 -14.03
C ASP A 256 9.70 19.17 -12.82
N ILE A 257 10.09 17.91 -13.06
CA ILE A 257 10.52 16.98 -12.02
C ILE A 257 11.79 17.44 -11.30
N ASP A 258 12.63 18.19 -11.96
CA ASP A 258 13.90 18.67 -11.44
C ASP A 258 13.81 20.07 -10.76
N ASP A 259 12.58 20.62 -10.66
CA ASP A 259 12.37 21.87 -9.94
C ASP A 259 12.86 21.75 -8.48
N PRO A 260 13.78 22.65 -8.04
CA PRO A 260 14.30 22.62 -6.67
C PRO A 260 13.23 22.72 -5.57
N ALA A 261 12.10 23.38 -5.86
CA ALA A 261 10.96 23.48 -4.93
C ALA A 261 10.39 22.11 -4.54
N LEU A 262 10.57 21.08 -5.37
CA LEU A 262 10.12 19.70 -5.09
C LEU A 262 10.99 18.94 -4.09
N LYS A 263 12.16 19.42 -3.71
CA LYS A 263 13.12 18.62 -2.92
C LYS A 263 12.52 18.09 -1.60
N ALA A 264 11.89 18.99 -0.83
CA ALA A 264 11.24 18.61 0.43
C ALA A 264 10.00 17.74 0.18
N PHE A 265 9.19 18.10 -0.82
CA PHE A 265 7.99 17.35 -1.20
C PHE A 265 8.31 15.90 -1.63
N LYS A 266 9.33 15.71 -2.47
CA LYS A 266 9.79 14.37 -2.89
C LYS A 266 10.13 13.47 -1.70
N ARG A 267 10.89 14.01 -0.73
CA ARG A 267 11.28 13.29 0.48
C ARG A 267 10.06 12.94 1.31
N ALA A 268 9.22 13.90 1.64
CA ALA A 268 8.04 13.69 2.46
C ALA A 268 7.02 12.74 1.82
N LEU A 269 6.81 12.83 0.50
CA LEU A 269 5.96 11.86 -0.21
C LEU A 269 6.52 10.44 -0.09
N THR A 270 7.84 10.26 -0.25
CA THR A 270 8.46 8.93 -0.14
C THR A 270 8.37 8.39 1.29
N GLU A 271 8.61 9.23 2.30
CA GLU A 271 8.49 8.88 3.73
C GLU A 271 7.04 8.51 4.09
N LEU A 272 6.07 9.27 3.61
CA LEU A 272 4.63 8.98 3.81
C LEU A 272 4.21 7.65 3.16
N LEU A 273 4.66 7.40 1.92
CA LEU A 273 4.39 6.13 1.24
C LEU A 273 5.08 4.95 1.95
N ALA A 274 6.27 5.16 2.52
CA ALA A 274 6.98 4.14 3.28
C ALA A 274 6.27 3.82 4.60
N ASP A 275 5.77 4.83 5.30
CA ASP A 275 4.98 4.66 6.53
C ASP A 275 3.70 3.87 6.26
N LEU A 276 2.90 4.26 5.26
CA LEU A 276 1.70 3.51 4.87
C LEU A 276 2.01 2.07 4.47
N ALA A 277 3.10 1.84 3.74
CA ALA A 277 3.54 0.52 3.33
C ALA A 277 3.98 -0.34 4.52
N GLU A 278 4.67 0.24 5.51
CA GLU A 278 5.02 -0.47 6.75
C GLU A 278 3.77 -0.79 7.59
N GLN A 279 2.78 0.11 7.67
CA GLN A 279 1.51 -0.14 8.35
C GLN A 279 0.77 -1.33 7.70
N VAL A 280 0.81 -1.50 6.37
CA VAL A 280 0.28 -2.68 5.67
C VAL A 280 1.02 -3.95 6.10
N ALA A 281 2.36 -3.95 6.14
CA ALA A 281 3.13 -5.11 6.57
C ALA A 281 2.86 -5.47 8.05
N ARG A 282 2.66 -4.47 8.91
CA ARG A 282 2.33 -4.65 10.34
C ARG A 282 0.94 -5.24 10.57
N ASP A 283 0.05 -5.11 9.62
CA ASP A 283 -1.33 -5.62 9.69
C ASP A 283 -1.52 -6.93 8.91
N GLY A 284 -0.43 -7.59 8.54
CA GLY A 284 -0.53 -8.89 7.87
C GLY A 284 -1.45 -9.84 8.65
N GLU A 285 -2.33 -10.56 7.92
CA GLU A 285 -3.31 -11.46 8.53
C GLU A 285 -2.66 -12.46 9.48
N GLY A 286 -2.97 -12.36 10.77
CA GLY A 286 -2.40 -13.18 11.84
C GLY A 286 -0.95 -12.87 12.21
N ALA A 287 -0.36 -11.79 11.71
CA ALA A 287 1.02 -11.40 11.99
C ALA A 287 1.24 -10.98 13.45
N ARG A 288 2.41 -11.37 13.96
CA ARG A 288 2.90 -10.99 15.30
C ARG A 288 4.26 -10.32 15.26
N LYS A 289 4.98 -10.46 14.15
CA LYS A 289 6.32 -9.88 13.96
C LYS A 289 6.44 -9.22 12.60
N LEU A 290 6.96 -7.99 12.58
CA LEU A 290 7.42 -7.32 11.36
C LEU A 290 8.84 -7.81 11.06
N VAL A 291 9.11 -8.15 9.80
CA VAL A 291 10.45 -8.57 9.35
C VAL A 291 10.96 -7.59 8.30
N ARG A 292 12.10 -6.99 8.57
CA ARG A 292 12.82 -6.11 7.66
C ARG A 292 14.01 -6.88 7.09
N ILE A 293 13.97 -7.20 5.81
CA ILE A 293 15.00 -7.99 5.13
C ILE A 293 15.86 -7.05 4.29
N THR A 294 17.12 -6.92 4.63
CA THR A 294 18.11 -6.15 3.88
C THR A 294 19.11 -7.10 3.22
N VAL A 295 19.24 -7.01 1.91
CA VAL A 295 20.27 -7.74 1.15
C VAL A 295 21.31 -6.74 0.70
N THR A 296 22.58 -7.04 0.98
CA THR A 296 23.75 -6.26 0.59
C THR A 296 24.72 -7.11 -0.22
N GLY A 297 25.75 -6.50 -0.78
CA GLY A 297 26.78 -7.25 -1.50
C GLY A 297 26.33 -7.94 -2.78
N ALA A 298 25.14 -7.69 -3.29
CA ALA A 298 24.64 -8.29 -4.53
C ALA A 298 25.29 -7.67 -5.77
N VAL A 299 25.23 -8.37 -6.91
CA VAL A 299 25.74 -7.88 -8.20
C VAL A 299 25.00 -6.62 -8.71
N SER A 300 23.78 -6.38 -8.24
CA SER A 300 22.99 -5.17 -8.54
C SER A 300 21.86 -4.99 -7.52
N ASN A 301 21.29 -3.78 -7.41
CA ASN A 301 20.11 -3.53 -6.58
C ASN A 301 18.90 -4.39 -7.02
N LYS A 302 18.76 -4.66 -8.32
CA LYS A 302 17.71 -5.54 -8.85
C LYS A 302 17.87 -6.99 -8.36
N SER A 303 19.11 -7.50 -8.36
CA SER A 303 19.42 -8.81 -7.80
C SER A 303 19.16 -8.85 -6.30
N ALA A 304 19.62 -7.85 -5.54
CA ALA A 304 19.35 -7.73 -4.12
C ALA A 304 17.83 -7.76 -3.83
N ARG A 305 17.02 -7.03 -4.60
CA ARG A 305 15.55 -7.03 -4.49
C ARG A 305 14.97 -8.42 -4.69
N ARG A 306 15.37 -9.16 -5.72
CA ARG A 306 14.85 -10.49 -6.01
C ARG A 306 15.20 -11.49 -4.92
N ILE A 307 16.41 -11.42 -4.40
CA ILE A 307 16.86 -12.26 -3.28
C ILE A 307 16.07 -11.91 -2.01
N ALA A 308 15.93 -10.63 -1.67
CA ALA A 308 15.15 -10.19 -0.53
C ALA A 308 13.69 -10.67 -0.61
N MET A 309 13.07 -10.60 -1.80
CA MET A 309 11.73 -11.12 -2.05
C MET A 309 11.65 -12.64 -1.93
N SER A 310 12.66 -13.38 -2.40
CA SER A 310 12.71 -14.82 -2.23
C SER A 310 12.74 -15.23 -0.76
N ILE A 311 13.45 -14.48 0.07
CA ILE A 311 13.49 -14.69 1.52
C ILE A 311 12.13 -14.30 2.14
N ALA A 312 11.60 -13.12 1.81
CA ALA A 312 10.36 -12.59 2.34
C ALA A 312 9.13 -13.48 2.04
N ASN A 313 9.11 -14.12 0.88
CA ASN A 313 8.04 -15.02 0.42
C ASN A 313 8.27 -16.49 0.80
N SER A 314 9.32 -16.80 1.57
CA SER A 314 9.59 -18.18 1.98
C SER A 314 8.74 -18.59 3.19
N PRO A 315 7.75 -19.52 3.05
CA PRO A 315 6.98 -19.99 4.20
C PRO A 315 7.87 -20.55 5.30
N LEU A 316 8.97 -21.24 4.94
CA LEU A 316 9.91 -21.78 5.93
C LEU A 316 10.64 -20.71 6.72
N VAL A 317 11.05 -19.60 6.09
CA VAL A 317 11.66 -18.47 6.79
C VAL A 317 10.62 -17.80 7.69
N LYS A 318 9.42 -17.50 7.15
CA LYS A 318 8.37 -16.81 7.88
C LYS A 318 7.85 -17.60 9.08
N THR A 319 7.76 -18.94 8.98
CA THR A 319 7.38 -19.81 10.10
C THR A 319 8.49 -19.96 11.13
N ALA A 320 9.77 -19.88 10.74
CA ALA A 320 10.88 -19.83 11.69
C ALA A 320 10.79 -18.54 12.54
N VAL A 321 10.56 -17.39 11.91
CA VAL A 321 10.37 -16.12 12.61
C VAL A 321 9.17 -16.18 13.55
N ALA A 322 8.04 -16.78 13.14
CA ALA A 322 6.87 -16.98 13.99
C ALA A 322 7.17 -17.87 15.22
N GLY A 323 8.06 -18.84 15.05
CA GLY A 323 8.54 -19.73 16.10
C GLY A 323 9.72 -19.17 16.90
N GLU A 324 10.14 -17.92 16.67
CA GLU A 324 11.27 -17.27 17.34
C GLU A 324 12.61 -18.00 17.13
N ASP A 325 12.72 -18.68 15.96
CA ASP A 325 13.90 -19.43 15.54
C ASP A 325 14.70 -18.62 14.50
N ALA A 326 15.94 -18.26 14.82
CA ALA A 326 16.89 -17.61 13.91
C ALA A 326 17.50 -18.61 12.92
N ASN A 327 16.66 -19.26 12.15
CA ASN A 327 17.02 -20.36 11.24
C ASN A 327 17.73 -19.86 9.99
N TRP A 328 19.03 -19.57 10.08
CA TRP A 328 19.80 -19.12 8.90
C TRP A 328 19.90 -20.19 7.79
N GLY A 329 19.75 -21.48 8.11
CA GLY A 329 19.69 -22.52 7.08
C GLY A 329 18.52 -22.34 6.12
N ARG A 330 17.35 -21.92 6.63
CA ARG A 330 16.18 -21.57 5.81
C ARG A 330 16.42 -20.28 5.00
N VAL A 331 17.19 -19.34 5.54
CA VAL A 331 17.59 -18.12 4.81
C VAL A 331 18.51 -18.50 3.64
N VAL A 332 19.53 -19.32 3.88
CA VAL A 332 20.45 -19.83 2.82
C VAL A 332 19.67 -20.54 1.71
N MET A 333 18.72 -21.40 2.06
CA MET A 333 17.84 -22.05 1.09
C MET A 333 17.05 -21.04 0.26
N ALA A 334 16.52 -19.99 0.90
CA ALA A 334 15.74 -18.97 0.21
C ALA A 334 16.60 -18.08 -0.71
N VAL A 335 17.85 -17.82 -0.36
CA VAL A 335 18.84 -17.18 -1.23
C VAL A 335 19.13 -18.07 -2.44
N GLY A 336 19.43 -19.34 -2.21
CA GLY A 336 19.82 -20.28 -3.27
C GLY A 336 18.74 -20.51 -4.33
N LYS A 337 17.44 -20.43 -3.95
CA LYS A 337 16.31 -20.58 -4.89
C LYS A 337 15.92 -19.30 -5.63
N ALA A 338 16.53 -18.14 -5.33
CA ALA A 338 16.12 -16.84 -5.87
C ALA A 338 16.38 -16.69 -7.38
N GLY A 339 17.18 -17.56 -7.98
CA GLY A 339 17.55 -17.49 -9.40
C GLY A 339 18.50 -16.33 -9.73
N GLU A 340 19.18 -15.81 -8.73
CA GLU A 340 20.18 -14.73 -8.83
C GLU A 340 21.56 -15.24 -8.44
N PRO A 341 22.66 -14.57 -8.89
CA PRO A 341 24.01 -14.94 -8.49
C PRO A 341 24.18 -14.94 -6.98
N ALA A 342 24.68 -16.05 -6.45
CA ALA A 342 25.03 -16.20 -5.05
C ALA A 342 26.23 -17.16 -4.94
N ASP A 343 27.15 -16.86 -4.02
CA ASP A 343 28.24 -17.75 -3.65
C ASP A 343 28.08 -18.13 -2.18
N ARG A 344 27.89 -19.43 -1.93
CA ARG A 344 27.68 -19.94 -0.58
C ARG A 344 28.83 -19.64 0.35
N ASP A 345 30.07 -19.57 -0.18
CA ASP A 345 31.29 -19.43 0.61
C ASP A 345 31.57 -17.95 0.99
N LEU A 346 30.82 -17.00 0.40
CA LEU A 346 30.87 -15.55 0.71
C LEU A 346 29.68 -15.06 1.55
N LEU A 347 28.65 -15.92 1.71
CA LEU A 347 27.38 -15.53 2.30
C LEU A 347 27.50 -15.32 3.82
N SER A 348 27.08 -14.13 4.28
CA SER A 348 26.98 -13.78 5.70
C SER A 348 25.56 -13.38 6.08
N ILE A 349 25.12 -13.75 7.29
CA ILE A 349 23.74 -13.55 7.77
C ILE A 349 23.76 -13.01 9.20
N SER A 350 22.95 -11.98 9.46
CA SER A 350 22.76 -11.41 10.80
C SER A 350 21.28 -11.19 11.12
N PHE A 351 20.92 -11.41 12.38
CA PHE A 351 19.64 -11.00 12.96
C PHE A 351 19.91 -9.85 13.94
N GLY A 352 19.42 -8.63 13.60
CA GLY A 352 19.87 -7.41 14.26
C GLY A 352 21.38 -7.24 14.11
N ASP A 353 22.05 -6.97 15.22
CA ASP A 353 23.51 -6.82 15.28
C ASP A 353 24.24 -8.16 15.53
N ILE A 354 23.50 -9.27 15.64
CA ILE A 354 24.06 -10.59 15.94
C ILE A 354 24.30 -11.34 14.64
N ARG A 355 25.58 -11.54 14.27
CA ARG A 355 25.96 -12.33 13.14
C ARG A 355 25.88 -13.82 13.46
N VAL A 356 25.08 -14.57 12.69
CA VAL A 356 24.85 -16.00 12.90
C VAL A 356 25.63 -16.86 11.92
N ALA A 357 25.92 -16.34 10.72
CA ALA A 357 26.74 -16.99 9.72
C ALA A 357 27.71 -15.97 9.10
N ASN A 358 28.93 -16.38 8.83
CA ASN A 358 29.99 -15.60 8.24
C ASN A 358 30.74 -16.39 7.18
N GLU A 359 30.85 -15.83 5.97
CA GLU A 359 31.60 -16.41 4.86
C GLU A 359 31.33 -17.93 4.68
N GLY A 360 30.05 -18.28 4.54
CA GLY A 360 29.61 -19.63 4.24
C GLY A 360 29.55 -20.61 5.40
N ALA A 361 29.87 -20.19 6.62
CA ALA A 361 29.89 -21.04 7.78
C ALA A 361 29.16 -20.41 9.00
N ARG A 362 28.90 -21.20 10.03
CA ARG A 362 28.48 -20.66 11.33
C ARG A 362 29.52 -19.65 11.83
N ASP A 363 29.05 -18.50 12.29
CA ASP A 363 29.94 -17.50 12.89
C ASP A 363 30.70 -18.09 14.10
N PRO A 364 32.01 -17.90 14.20
CA PRO A 364 32.79 -18.38 15.36
C PRO A 364 32.31 -17.81 16.70
N ASP A 365 31.80 -16.58 16.70
CA ASP A 365 31.31 -15.88 17.88
C ASP A 365 29.79 -16.02 18.06
N TYR A 366 29.17 -16.99 17.39
CA TYR A 366 27.72 -17.20 17.46
C TYR A 366 27.27 -17.54 18.88
N ASP A 367 26.39 -16.69 19.42
CA ASP A 367 25.71 -16.87 20.69
C ASP A 367 24.24 -17.19 20.48
N GLU A 368 23.87 -18.46 20.69
CA GLU A 368 22.49 -18.96 20.52
C GLU A 368 21.52 -18.31 21.52
N ALA A 369 21.96 -18.04 22.75
CA ALA A 369 21.10 -17.44 23.77
C ALA A 369 20.79 -15.97 23.41
N ALA A 370 21.78 -15.23 22.95
CA ALA A 370 21.62 -13.83 22.54
C ALA A 370 20.67 -13.72 21.32
N VAL A 371 20.83 -14.56 20.30
CA VAL A 371 19.95 -14.51 19.13
C VAL A 371 18.53 -14.99 19.44
N SER A 372 18.38 -16.00 20.29
CA SER A 372 17.06 -16.47 20.73
C SER A 372 16.31 -15.38 21.51
N GLU A 373 17.00 -14.61 22.34
CA GLU A 373 16.38 -13.45 23.02
C GLU A 373 16.01 -12.35 22.04
N TYR A 374 16.89 -12.03 21.05
CA TYR A 374 16.59 -11.07 19.99
C TYR A 374 15.34 -11.46 19.21
N MET A 375 15.16 -12.74 18.86
CA MET A 375 14.02 -13.22 18.08
C MET A 375 12.67 -13.04 18.78
N LYS A 376 12.61 -12.72 20.06
CA LYS A 376 11.38 -12.38 20.79
C LYS A 376 10.86 -10.97 20.47
N ASN A 377 11.67 -10.11 19.85
CA ASN A 377 11.26 -8.77 19.47
C ASN A 377 10.08 -8.78 18.48
N ALA A 378 9.25 -7.73 18.53
CA ALA A 378 8.15 -7.51 17.58
C ALA A 378 8.64 -7.12 16.19
N VAL A 379 9.86 -6.60 16.07
CA VAL A 379 10.51 -6.22 14.81
C VAL A 379 11.82 -6.97 14.69
N ILE A 380 11.97 -7.72 13.60
CA ILE A 380 13.15 -8.51 13.29
C ILE A 380 13.86 -7.90 12.07
N ASP A 381 15.06 -7.42 12.26
CA ASP A 381 15.95 -7.00 11.18
C ASP A 381 16.82 -8.20 10.75
N LEU A 382 16.65 -8.65 9.51
CA LEU A 382 17.44 -9.72 8.89
C LEU A 382 18.32 -9.11 7.81
N THR A 383 19.62 -9.20 7.98
CA THR A 383 20.61 -8.75 6.98
C THR A 383 21.30 -9.95 6.35
N VAL A 384 21.40 -9.95 5.02
CA VAL A 384 22.08 -10.96 4.22
C VAL A 384 23.08 -10.26 3.32
N ASP A 385 24.39 -10.51 3.53
CA ASP A 385 25.46 -10.02 2.69
C ASP A 385 25.93 -11.14 1.75
N LEU A 386 25.94 -10.85 0.45
CA LEU A 386 26.32 -11.80 -0.58
C LEU A 386 27.81 -11.76 -0.94
N GLY A 387 28.53 -10.70 -0.56
CA GLY A 387 29.97 -10.56 -0.83
C GLY A 387 30.37 -10.44 -2.32
N LEU A 388 29.40 -10.28 -3.25
CA LEU A 388 29.64 -10.31 -4.71
C LEU A 388 29.76 -8.94 -5.36
N GLY A 389 29.28 -7.87 -4.69
CA GLY A 389 29.26 -6.55 -5.30
C GLY A 389 28.81 -5.45 -4.35
N ARG A 390 28.13 -4.43 -4.90
CA ARG A 390 27.63 -3.27 -4.13
C ARG A 390 26.09 -3.10 -4.21
N GLY A 391 25.41 -4.04 -4.83
CA GLY A 391 23.94 -4.00 -4.91
C GLY A 391 23.31 -4.16 -3.53
N THR A 392 22.33 -3.32 -3.23
CA THR A 392 21.60 -3.38 -1.97
C THR A 392 20.13 -3.09 -2.20
N ASP A 393 19.27 -3.76 -1.43
CA ASP A 393 17.85 -3.43 -1.38
C ASP A 393 17.23 -3.94 -0.07
N ARG A 394 16.04 -3.42 0.24
CA ARG A 394 15.29 -3.74 1.45
C ARG A 394 13.84 -4.07 1.14
N VAL A 395 13.30 -5.08 1.83
CA VAL A 395 11.94 -5.55 1.72
C VAL A 395 11.34 -5.70 3.11
N LEU A 396 10.05 -5.41 3.25
CA LEU A 396 9.27 -5.65 4.45
C LEU A 396 8.34 -6.83 4.25
N THR A 397 8.21 -7.65 5.29
CA THR A 397 7.23 -8.73 5.38
C THR A 397 6.82 -8.92 6.84
N CYS A 398 5.95 -9.87 7.10
CA CYS A 398 5.59 -10.32 8.45
C CYS A 398 5.89 -11.82 8.61
N ASP A 399 5.82 -12.32 9.82
CA ASP A 399 5.86 -13.75 10.11
C ASP A 399 4.65 -14.49 9.53
N LEU A 400 4.67 -15.82 9.51
CA LEU A 400 3.56 -16.68 9.07
C LEU A 400 3.14 -17.57 10.24
N THR A 401 1.98 -17.25 10.81
CA THR A 401 1.41 -17.96 11.96
C THR A 401 0.27 -18.89 11.53
N LYS A 402 -0.21 -19.73 12.44
CA LYS A 402 -1.39 -20.58 12.20
C LYS A 402 -2.67 -19.75 11.99
N GLU A 403 -2.70 -18.52 12.55
CA GLU A 403 -3.83 -17.60 12.41
C GLU A 403 -4.04 -17.17 10.95
N TYR A 404 -2.97 -17.06 10.14
CA TYR A 404 -3.09 -16.81 8.69
C TYR A 404 -3.94 -17.91 8.02
N VAL A 405 -3.67 -19.17 8.32
CA VAL A 405 -4.42 -20.31 7.76
C VAL A 405 -5.86 -20.31 8.26
N ALA A 406 -6.10 -20.02 9.56
CA ALA A 406 -7.44 -19.96 10.12
C ALA A 406 -8.28 -18.84 9.47
N ILE A 407 -7.72 -17.64 9.33
CA ILE A 407 -8.41 -16.49 8.71
C ILE A 407 -8.78 -16.80 7.26
N ASN A 408 -7.82 -17.32 6.46
CA ASN A 408 -8.03 -17.55 5.04
C ASN A 408 -8.82 -18.83 4.74
N GLY A 409 -8.78 -19.82 5.63
CA GLY A 409 -9.60 -21.04 5.53
C GLY A 409 -11.09 -20.77 5.74
N ASP A 410 -11.42 -19.77 6.54
CA ASP A 410 -12.81 -19.35 6.81
C ASP A 410 -13.29 -18.23 5.86
N TYR A 411 -12.37 -17.56 5.17
CA TYR A 411 -12.70 -16.48 4.24
C TYR A 411 -13.25 -17.07 2.93
N ARG A 412 -14.53 -16.90 2.70
CA ARG A 412 -15.15 -17.21 1.41
C ARG A 412 -15.01 -16.00 0.49
N SER A 413 -14.07 -16.13 -0.42
CA SER A 413 -13.92 -15.20 -1.55
C SER A 413 -15.09 -15.35 -2.51
#